data_a8c3bf349a4a692ed541215d3dbba786
#
_entry.id   a8c3bf349a4a692ed541215d3dbba786
#
_cell.length_a   1.000
_cell.length_b   1.000
_cell.length_c   1.000
_cell.angle_alpha   90.00
_cell.angle_beta   90.00
_cell.angle_gamma   90.00
#
_symmetry.space_group_name_H-M   'P 1'
#
loop_
_entity.id
_entity.type
_entity.pdbx_description
1 polymer ?
#
loop_
_entity_poly.entity_id
_entity_poly.type
_entity_poly.pdbx_seq_one_letter_code
_entity_poly.pdbx_strand_id
1 'polypeptide(L)'
;MSRRRCIGVFALALGIGLVIGLGGVMSDARSQIIDMGKYPNIAGGWGRSEVYQWARGQKPPLTPEYQAVLEASIADRATGGHGTDTMYRCFPPGMPRQMLMYSPMEIVITPGTTYMLIDHIHDDRRIYTDGRAWPQEDIEPTYSGYSIGKWVDEDGDGKYDVLEVETRFIKGPRTLDGLLPTHQDNQSIVKERIYLDKAKPDVLHDEITLIDHAYTRPWTVIENYPRYKTPGLPGGPKRSVPRPKFGSTWARKTIFSVRMAI
;
A
#
# COMPACT_ATOMS: atom_id res chain seq x y z
N MET A 1 53.34 -36.73 76.41
CA MET A 1 52.17 -37.36 77.09
C MET A 1 50.99 -36.44 76.95
N SER A 2 49.88 -36.97 76.74
CA SER A 2 48.53 -36.45 76.73
C SER A 2 47.93 -36.14 75.30
N ARG A 3 47.15 -37.10 74.87
CA ARG A 3 46.23 -37.02 73.74
C ARG A 3 45.00 -36.18 74.12
N ARG A 4 44.65 -35.20 73.30
CA ARG A 4 43.30 -34.65 73.37
C ARG A 4 42.67 -34.81 72.00
N ARG A 5 41.58 -35.56 71.97
CA ARG A 5 40.68 -35.79 70.87
C ARG A 5 39.87 -34.51 70.70
N CYS A 6 39.83 -33.94 69.46
CA CYS A 6 38.84 -32.94 69.08
C CYS A 6 37.81 -33.60 68.25
N ILE A 7 36.58 -33.53 68.71
CA ILE A 7 35.36 -33.99 68.07
C ILE A 7 35.02 -33.02 66.97
N GLY A 8 34.95 -33.53 65.76
CA GLY A 8 34.50 -32.71 64.63
C GLY A 8 32.96 -32.55 64.63
N VAL A 9 32.54 -31.33 64.66
CA VAL A 9 31.13 -30.95 64.46
C VAL A 9 30.91 -30.79 62.94
N PHE A 10 30.13 -31.69 62.38
CA PHE A 10 29.63 -31.53 61.03
C PHE A 10 28.52 -30.48 61.00
N ALA A 11 28.82 -29.30 60.48
CA ALA A 11 27.82 -28.29 60.17
C ALA A 11 27.15 -28.65 58.80
N LEU A 12 25.90 -29.09 58.88
CA LEU A 12 25.05 -29.26 57.69
C LEU A 12 24.69 -27.84 57.21
N ALA A 13 25.31 -27.38 56.14
CA ALA A 13 24.88 -26.18 55.43
C ALA A 13 23.69 -26.56 54.52
N LEU A 14 22.47 -26.19 54.93
CA LEU A 14 21.30 -26.19 54.07
C LEU A 14 21.48 -25.11 53.01
N GLY A 15 21.81 -25.54 51.80
CA GLY A 15 21.78 -24.70 50.62
C GLY A 15 20.32 -24.40 50.23
N ILE A 16 19.84 -23.20 50.57
CA ILE A 16 18.60 -22.67 50.01
C ILE A 16 18.90 -22.29 48.58
N GLY A 17 18.54 -23.18 47.65
CA GLY A 17 18.56 -22.91 46.22
C GLY A 17 17.53 -21.83 45.90
N LEU A 18 18.00 -20.60 45.62
CA LEU A 18 17.21 -19.54 45.06
C LEU A 18 16.85 -19.93 43.61
N VAL A 19 15.72 -20.57 43.41
CA VAL A 19 15.12 -20.76 42.08
C VAL A 19 14.63 -19.39 41.62
N ILE A 20 15.51 -18.65 40.94
CA ILE A 20 15.09 -17.51 40.13
C ILE A 20 14.28 -18.09 38.98
N GLY A 21 12.98 -18.12 39.19
CA GLY A 21 12.06 -18.42 38.10
C GLY A 21 12.25 -17.36 37.03
N LEU A 22 12.90 -17.72 35.93
CA LEU A 22 12.76 -17.03 34.66
C LEU A 22 11.29 -17.22 34.24
N GLY A 23 10.43 -16.37 34.81
CA GLY A 23 9.13 -16.12 34.26
C GLY A 23 9.36 -15.49 32.88
N GLY A 24 9.57 -16.34 31.89
CA GLY A 24 9.46 -15.91 30.51
C GLY A 24 8.11 -15.25 30.35
N VAL A 25 8.11 -13.94 30.07
CA VAL A 25 6.93 -13.24 29.57
C VAL A 25 6.61 -13.95 28.27
N MET A 26 5.82 -15.03 28.37
CA MET A 26 5.12 -15.56 27.21
C MET A 26 4.18 -14.43 26.81
N SER A 27 4.63 -13.64 25.83
CA SER A 27 3.71 -12.79 25.06
C SER A 27 2.64 -13.75 24.57
N ASP A 28 1.48 -13.70 25.21
CA ASP A 28 0.27 -14.34 24.69
C ASP A 28 0.11 -13.79 23.28
N ALA A 29 0.57 -14.54 22.30
CA ALA A 29 0.18 -14.36 20.92
C ALA A 29 -1.30 -14.74 20.82
N ARG A 30 -2.14 -14.02 21.53
CA ARG A 30 -3.57 -14.06 21.29
C ARG A 30 -3.74 -13.53 19.89
N SER A 31 -4.11 -14.41 18.99
CA SER A 31 -4.74 -14.05 17.72
C SER A 31 -5.78 -12.98 18.07
N GLN A 32 -5.45 -11.71 17.82
CA GLN A 32 -6.40 -10.64 18.03
C GLN A 32 -7.52 -10.87 17.01
N ILE A 33 -8.63 -11.39 17.47
CA ILE A 33 -9.84 -11.48 16.66
C ILE A 33 -10.28 -10.04 16.42
N ILE A 34 -10.18 -9.60 15.17
CA ILE A 34 -10.73 -8.31 14.76
C ILE A 34 -12.24 -8.38 14.87
N ASP A 35 -12.81 -7.43 15.57
CA ASP A 35 -14.25 -7.16 15.50
C ASP A 35 -14.55 -6.38 14.21
N MET A 36 -14.80 -7.11 13.14
CA MET A 36 -15.14 -6.51 11.84
C MET A 36 -16.41 -5.66 11.89
N GLY A 37 -17.26 -5.83 12.93
CA GLY A 37 -18.45 -5.00 13.12
C GLY A 37 -18.18 -3.55 13.44
N LYS A 38 -16.94 -3.22 13.84
CA LYS A 38 -16.49 -1.85 14.09
C LYS A 38 -15.98 -1.13 12.83
N TYR A 39 -15.67 -1.87 11.77
CA TYR A 39 -15.12 -1.30 10.57
C TYR A 39 -16.19 -1.06 9.52
N PRO A 40 -16.08 0.00 8.72
CA PRO A 40 -16.96 0.17 7.58
C PRO A 40 -16.75 -0.99 6.60
N ASN A 41 -17.76 -1.35 5.86
CA ASN A 41 -17.71 -2.47 4.91
C ASN A 41 -16.86 -2.10 3.68
N ILE A 42 -15.58 -1.76 3.89
CA ILE A 42 -14.63 -1.46 2.82
C ILE A 42 -13.75 -2.64 2.45
N ALA A 43 -13.71 -3.69 3.24
CA ALA A 43 -13.00 -4.92 2.88
C ALA A 43 -13.56 -5.52 1.59
N GLY A 44 -12.67 -6.15 0.79
CA GLY A 44 -13.02 -6.77 -0.49
C GLY A 44 -12.61 -5.94 -1.70
N GLY A 45 -13.18 -6.26 -2.86
CA GLY A 45 -12.75 -5.74 -4.14
C GLY A 45 -13.40 -4.42 -4.53
N TRP A 46 -12.56 -3.51 -5.04
CA TRP A 46 -12.95 -2.21 -5.56
C TRP A 46 -12.47 -2.08 -7.00
N GLY A 47 -13.37 -1.64 -7.85
CA GLY A 47 -13.08 -1.30 -9.22
C GLY A 47 -12.34 0.03 -9.27
N ARG A 48 -11.85 0.33 -10.45
CA ARG A 48 -11.15 1.55 -10.68
C ARG A 48 -12.09 2.75 -10.79
N SER A 49 -11.59 3.92 -10.39
CA SER A 49 -12.19 5.20 -10.77
C SER A 49 -12.29 5.34 -12.29
N GLU A 50 -13.34 6.00 -12.78
CA GLU A 50 -13.51 6.26 -14.21
C GLU A 50 -12.51 7.29 -14.76
N VAL A 51 -11.80 7.97 -13.87
CA VAL A 51 -10.88 9.06 -14.20
C VAL A 51 -9.43 8.61 -14.06
N TYR A 52 -8.69 8.60 -15.19
CA TYR A 52 -7.27 8.23 -15.23
C TYR A 52 -6.30 9.37 -14.97
N GLN A 53 -6.82 10.55 -14.79
CA GLN A 53 -6.02 11.76 -14.71
C GLN A 53 -6.17 12.36 -13.35
N TRP A 54 -5.06 12.63 -12.72
CA TRP A 54 -5.02 13.40 -11.51
C TRP A 54 -5.75 14.74 -11.71
N ALA A 55 -6.73 15.01 -10.88
CA ALA A 55 -7.48 16.26 -10.88
C ALA A 55 -7.99 16.72 -12.26
N ARG A 56 -8.64 15.84 -13.02
CA ARG A 56 -9.16 16.14 -14.35
C ARG A 56 -9.93 17.47 -14.36
N GLY A 57 -9.56 18.35 -15.30
CA GLY A 57 -10.19 19.66 -15.46
C GLY A 57 -9.70 20.74 -14.49
N GLN A 58 -8.81 20.43 -13.56
CA GLN A 58 -8.14 21.42 -12.72
C GLN A 58 -6.79 21.81 -13.32
N LYS A 59 -6.42 23.09 -13.16
CA LYS A 59 -5.07 23.53 -13.48
C LYS A 59 -4.12 23.11 -12.35
N PRO A 60 -3.05 22.36 -12.64
CA PRO A 60 -2.09 21.97 -11.62
C PRO A 60 -1.38 23.20 -11.02
N PRO A 61 -1.28 23.31 -9.70
CA PRO A 61 -0.60 24.45 -9.04
C PRO A 61 0.92 24.25 -9.04
N LEU A 62 1.51 23.98 -10.20
CA LEU A 62 2.95 23.77 -10.37
C LEU A 62 3.76 25.03 -10.09
N THR A 63 5.00 24.85 -9.64
CA THR A 63 6.00 25.92 -9.67
C THR A 63 6.37 26.26 -11.12
N PRO A 64 6.89 27.45 -11.42
CA PRO A 64 7.30 27.79 -12.78
C PRO A 64 8.30 26.80 -13.40
N GLU A 65 9.21 26.26 -12.60
CA GLU A 65 10.17 25.24 -13.03
C GLU A 65 9.46 23.96 -13.48
N TYR A 66 8.54 23.44 -12.68
CA TYR A 66 7.82 22.21 -13.00
C TYR A 66 6.71 22.41 -14.02
N GLN A 67 6.23 23.64 -14.20
CA GLN A 67 5.36 23.98 -15.32
C GLN A 67 6.12 23.82 -16.66
N ALA A 68 7.37 24.27 -16.72
CA ALA A 68 8.20 24.08 -17.91
C ALA A 68 8.49 22.60 -18.20
N VAL A 69 8.68 21.77 -17.16
CA VAL A 69 8.84 20.32 -17.30
C VAL A 69 7.58 19.69 -17.90
N LEU A 70 6.39 20.09 -17.42
CA LEU A 70 5.12 19.61 -17.96
C LEU A 70 4.96 19.99 -19.43
N GLU A 71 5.23 21.24 -19.80
CA GLU A 71 5.14 21.73 -21.18
C GLU A 71 6.08 21.00 -22.12
N ALA A 72 7.33 20.76 -21.68
CA ALA A 72 8.29 19.96 -22.45
C ALA A 72 7.81 18.51 -22.61
N SER A 73 7.22 17.91 -21.59
CA SER A 73 6.67 16.56 -21.64
C SER A 73 5.49 16.46 -22.64
N ILE A 74 4.61 17.47 -22.66
CA ILE A 74 3.50 17.55 -23.61
C ILE A 74 4.01 17.70 -25.05
N ALA A 75 5.02 18.56 -25.26
CA ALA A 75 5.63 18.77 -26.58
C ALA A 75 6.29 17.50 -27.12
N ASP A 76 7.04 16.78 -26.27
CA ASP A 76 7.66 15.50 -26.64
C ASP A 76 6.59 14.47 -27.06
N ARG A 77 5.50 14.34 -26.31
CA ARG A 77 4.41 13.44 -26.64
C ARG A 77 3.68 13.81 -27.95
N ALA A 78 3.58 15.09 -28.25
CA ALA A 78 2.97 15.54 -29.51
C ALA A 78 3.77 15.08 -30.75
N THR A 79 5.06 14.78 -30.59
CA THR A 79 5.95 14.25 -31.63
C THR A 79 6.17 12.75 -31.57
N GLY A 80 5.40 12.04 -30.71
CA GLY A 80 5.48 10.58 -30.56
C GLY A 80 6.45 10.09 -29.47
N GLY A 81 7.00 10.98 -28.68
CA GLY A 81 7.79 10.65 -27.50
C GLY A 81 6.97 10.16 -26.30
N HIS A 82 7.64 9.82 -25.23
CA HIS A 82 7.02 9.28 -24.02
C HIS A 82 6.84 10.33 -22.91
N GLY A 83 7.35 11.53 -23.14
CA GLY A 83 7.39 12.56 -22.12
C GLY A 83 8.19 12.14 -20.88
N THR A 84 7.72 12.60 -19.72
CA THR A 84 8.33 12.27 -18.43
C THR A 84 7.77 11.00 -17.81
N ASP A 85 6.88 10.28 -18.49
CA ASP A 85 6.23 9.09 -17.91
C ASP A 85 7.22 7.97 -17.63
N THR A 86 7.45 7.74 -16.36
CA THR A 86 8.42 6.75 -15.86
C THR A 86 8.02 5.31 -16.14
N MET A 87 6.73 5.03 -16.34
CA MET A 87 6.26 3.67 -16.64
C MET A 87 6.77 3.14 -17.98
N TYR A 88 7.06 4.00 -18.96
CA TYR A 88 7.72 3.59 -20.20
C TYR A 88 9.15 3.08 -19.99
N ARG A 89 9.72 3.33 -18.83
CA ARG A 89 11.03 2.82 -18.41
C ARG A 89 10.91 1.68 -17.39
N CYS A 90 9.73 1.06 -17.27
CA CYS A 90 9.43 -0.03 -16.33
C CYS A 90 9.58 0.34 -14.86
N PHE A 91 9.52 1.62 -14.49
CA PHE A 91 9.43 2.00 -13.08
C PHE A 91 7.99 1.81 -12.58
N PRO A 92 7.82 1.39 -11.32
CA PRO A 92 6.51 1.34 -10.69
C PRO A 92 5.85 2.72 -10.67
N PRO A 93 4.52 2.82 -10.71
CA PRO A 93 3.81 4.10 -10.64
C PRO A 93 4.06 4.83 -9.33
N GLY A 94 4.17 4.10 -8.23
CA GLY A 94 4.35 4.64 -6.88
C GLY A 94 3.18 5.47 -6.37
N MET A 95 3.26 5.90 -5.11
CA MET A 95 2.27 6.80 -4.54
C MET A 95 2.43 8.24 -5.06
N PRO A 96 1.31 8.94 -5.28
CA PRO A 96 -0.09 8.50 -5.19
C PRO A 96 -0.63 7.87 -6.48
N ARG A 97 0.15 7.80 -7.58
CA ARG A 97 -0.31 7.32 -8.89
C ARG A 97 -0.87 5.90 -8.86
N GLN A 98 -0.36 5.03 -8.00
CA GLN A 98 -0.89 3.66 -7.88
C GLN A 98 -2.37 3.63 -7.50
N MET A 99 -2.89 4.68 -6.84
CA MET A 99 -4.31 4.82 -6.52
C MET A 99 -5.15 5.18 -7.76
N LEU A 100 -4.54 5.64 -8.84
CA LEU A 100 -5.20 5.97 -10.12
C LEU A 100 -5.18 4.81 -11.13
N MET A 101 -4.62 3.65 -10.77
CA MET A 101 -4.34 2.58 -11.74
C MET A 101 -5.58 1.87 -12.26
N TYR A 102 -5.40 1.19 -13.40
CA TYR A 102 -6.47 0.55 -14.19
C TYR A 102 -7.11 -0.66 -13.55
N SER A 103 -6.44 -1.24 -12.60
CA SER A 103 -6.79 -2.55 -12.07
C SER A 103 -7.69 -2.43 -10.86
N PRO A 104 -8.53 -3.43 -10.61
CA PRO A 104 -9.21 -3.53 -9.35
C PRO A 104 -8.18 -3.63 -8.21
N MET A 105 -8.56 -3.15 -7.06
CA MET A 105 -7.83 -3.37 -5.82
C MET A 105 -8.67 -4.15 -4.83
N GLU A 106 -8.02 -4.88 -3.95
CA GLU A 106 -8.67 -5.54 -2.83
C GLU A 106 -8.17 -4.91 -1.53
N ILE A 107 -9.11 -4.57 -0.63
CA ILE A 107 -8.78 -4.06 0.70
C ILE A 107 -8.94 -5.18 1.71
N VAL A 108 -7.87 -5.47 2.45
CA VAL A 108 -7.85 -6.48 3.50
C VAL A 108 -7.51 -5.80 4.83
N ILE A 109 -8.43 -5.91 5.79
CA ILE A 109 -8.24 -5.35 7.13
C ILE A 109 -7.77 -6.48 8.06
N THR A 110 -6.64 -6.27 8.71
CA THR A 110 -6.08 -7.17 9.73
C THR A 110 -5.80 -6.39 11.01
N PRO A 111 -5.56 -7.07 12.16
CA PRO A 111 -5.13 -6.38 13.37
C PRO A 111 -3.87 -5.55 13.12
N GLY A 112 -3.98 -4.23 13.22
CA GLY A 112 -2.86 -3.31 13.11
C GLY A 112 -2.32 -3.06 11.71
N THR A 113 -2.91 -3.62 10.66
CA THR A 113 -2.52 -3.33 9.27
C THR A 113 -3.69 -3.44 8.32
N THR A 114 -3.85 -2.44 7.47
CA THR A 114 -4.75 -2.49 6.32
C THR A 114 -3.92 -2.65 5.06
N TYR A 115 -4.22 -3.65 4.23
CA TYR A 115 -3.55 -3.90 2.96
C TYR A 115 -4.43 -3.43 1.81
N MET A 116 -3.81 -2.84 0.81
CA MET A 116 -4.38 -2.57 -0.50
C MET A 116 -3.60 -3.37 -1.53
N LEU A 117 -4.21 -4.42 -2.05
CA LEU A 117 -3.64 -5.32 -3.04
C LEU A 117 -4.10 -4.83 -4.41
N ILE A 118 -3.18 -4.34 -5.23
CA ILE A 118 -3.49 -3.77 -6.55
C ILE A 118 -3.05 -4.76 -7.62
N ASP A 119 -4.00 -5.28 -8.39
CA ASP A 119 -3.79 -6.41 -9.31
C ASP A 119 -2.80 -6.11 -10.45
N HIS A 120 -2.61 -4.86 -10.80
CA HIS A 120 -1.82 -4.47 -11.97
C HIS A 120 -0.30 -4.57 -11.80
N ILE A 121 0.22 -4.32 -10.61
CA ILE A 121 1.64 -3.97 -10.44
C ILE A 121 2.37 -4.78 -9.37
N HIS A 122 1.73 -5.74 -8.73
CA HIS A 122 2.29 -6.51 -7.62
C HIS A 122 2.95 -5.63 -6.52
N ASP A 123 2.51 -4.37 -6.41
CA ASP A 123 3.04 -3.40 -5.46
C ASP A 123 2.02 -3.20 -4.35
N ASP A 124 1.95 -4.19 -3.48
CA ASP A 124 1.01 -4.19 -2.37
C ASP A 124 1.31 -3.05 -1.40
N ARG A 125 0.30 -2.29 -1.06
CA ARG A 125 0.40 -1.23 -0.10
C ARG A 125 0.03 -1.69 1.29
N ARG A 126 0.90 -1.43 2.26
CA ARG A 126 0.67 -1.70 3.68
C ARG A 126 0.46 -0.38 4.41
N ILE A 127 -0.68 -0.25 5.06
CA ILE A 127 -1.01 0.88 5.91
C ILE A 127 -1.01 0.37 7.35
N TYR A 128 -0.04 0.80 8.14
CA TYR A 128 0.06 0.40 9.53
C TYR A 128 -0.95 1.15 10.38
N THR A 129 -1.87 0.43 11.01
CA THR A 129 -2.98 0.97 11.80
C THR A 129 -2.92 0.57 13.27
N ASP A 130 -1.74 0.15 13.73
CA ASP A 130 -1.46 -0.29 15.11
C ASP A 130 -1.04 0.84 16.06
N GLY A 131 -1.08 2.09 15.59
CA GLY A 131 -0.71 3.26 16.39
C GLY A 131 0.79 3.47 16.55
N ARG A 132 1.61 2.79 15.73
CA ARG A 132 3.07 2.98 15.77
C ARG A 132 3.48 4.41 15.42
N ALA A 133 4.60 4.84 15.98
CA ALA A 133 5.25 6.08 15.61
C ALA A 133 5.98 5.95 14.25
N TRP A 134 6.29 7.09 13.65
CA TRP A 134 7.18 7.14 12.49
C TRP A 134 8.55 6.59 12.87
N PRO A 135 9.16 5.79 12.00
CA PRO A 135 10.52 5.32 12.23
C PRO A 135 11.49 6.49 12.42
N GLN A 136 12.39 6.35 13.38
CA GLN A 136 13.41 7.37 13.69
C GLN A 136 14.70 7.15 12.90
N GLU A 137 14.87 5.95 12.34
CA GLU A 137 16.03 5.59 11.54
C GLU A 137 15.79 5.95 10.06
N ASP A 138 16.87 6.09 9.30
CA ASP A 138 16.80 6.31 7.86
C ASP A 138 16.17 5.08 7.20
N ILE A 139 14.95 5.27 6.72
CA ILE A 139 14.27 4.24 5.92
C ILE A 139 14.62 4.45 4.45
N GLU A 140 15.02 3.39 3.78
CA GLU A 140 15.16 3.42 2.33
C GLU A 140 13.80 3.71 1.68
N PRO A 141 13.67 4.80 0.88
CA PRO A 141 12.43 5.12 0.19
C PRO A 141 12.01 4.01 -0.77
N THR A 142 10.71 3.74 -0.84
CA THR A 142 10.10 2.80 -1.79
C THR A 142 9.09 3.52 -2.67
N TYR A 143 8.70 2.91 -3.79
CA TYR A 143 7.69 3.54 -4.67
C TYR A 143 6.32 3.66 -4.00
N SER A 144 5.90 2.67 -3.21
CA SER A 144 4.67 2.73 -2.41
C SER A 144 4.80 3.58 -1.15
N GLY A 145 6.03 3.95 -0.76
CA GLY A 145 6.31 4.68 0.46
C GLY A 145 6.08 3.84 1.73
N TYR A 146 6.07 4.52 2.87
CA TYR A 146 5.72 3.98 4.17
C TYR A 146 4.46 4.67 4.65
N SER A 147 3.39 3.91 4.92
CA SER A 147 2.08 4.46 5.27
C SER A 147 1.70 4.14 6.71
N ILE A 148 1.36 5.17 7.48
CA ILE A 148 0.72 5.04 8.80
C ILE A 148 -0.72 5.52 8.66
N GLY A 149 -1.66 4.75 9.21
CA GLY A 149 -3.08 5.09 9.19
C GLY A 149 -3.72 5.00 10.55
N LYS A 150 -4.86 5.63 10.66
CA LYS A 150 -5.72 5.61 11.84
C LYS A 150 -7.18 5.48 11.41
N TRP A 151 -7.85 4.52 12.00
CA TRP A 151 -9.31 4.41 11.89
C TRP A 151 -9.96 5.42 12.81
N VAL A 152 -10.90 6.19 12.29
CA VAL A 152 -11.59 7.28 12.99
C VAL A 152 -13.08 7.00 13.01
N ASP A 153 -13.66 7.15 14.19
CA ASP A 153 -15.11 7.22 14.45
C ASP A 153 -15.46 8.70 14.51
N GLU A 154 -16.07 9.23 13.43
CA GLU A 154 -16.34 10.68 13.31
C GLU A 154 -17.63 11.10 13.99
N ASP A 155 -18.62 10.20 14.08
CA ASP A 155 -19.93 10.52 14.67
C ASP A 155 -20.08 10.00 16.10
N GLY A 156 -19.12 9.21 16.61
CA GLY A 156 -19.09 8.75 17.99
C GLY A 156 -20.04 7.58 18.28
N ASP A 157 -20.44 6.83 17.26
CA ASP A 157 -21.35 5.68 17.41
C ASP A 157 -20.67 4.39 17.85
N GLY A 158 -19.33 4.42 18.00
CA GLY A 158 -18.48 3.29 18.38
C GLY A 158 -18.02 2.47 17.19
N LYS A 159 -18.26 2.92 15.96
CA LYS A 159 -17.76 2.33 14.71
C LYS A 159 -16.88 3.30 13.99
N TYR A 160 -16.02 2.76 13.14
CA TYR A 160 -15.15 3.58 12.32
C TYR A 160 -15.86 4.00 11.02
N ASP A 161 -15.68 5.26 10.64
CA ASP A 161 -16.20 5.83 9.39
C ASP A 161 -15.11 5.95 8.34
N VAL A 162 -13.91 6.37 8.77
CA VAL A 162 -12.83 6.82 7.89
C VAL A 162 -11.52 6.15 8.27
N LEU A 163 -10.72 5.81 7.27
CA LEU A 163 -9.31 5.52 7.41
C LEU A 163 -8.52 6.76 6.99
N GLU A 164 -7.92 7.47 7.95
CA GLU A 164 -6.95 8.52 7.69
C GLU A 164 -5.58 7.93 7.51
N VAL A 165 -4.85 8.34 6.46
CA VAL A 165 -3.54 7.80 6.13
C VAL A 165 -2.57 8.94 5.83
N GLU A 166 -1.32 8.77 6.27
CA GLU A 166 -0.21 9.58 5.80
C GLU A 166 0.90 8.65 5.28
N THR A 167 1.42 8.97 4.09
CA THR A 167 2.49 8.23 3.42
C THR A 167 3.69 9.13 3.21
N ARG A 168 4.86 8.65 3.62
CA ARG A 168 6.17 9.31 3.47
C ARG A 168 7.18 8.34 2.86
N PHE A 169 8.42 8.79 2.67
CA PHE A 169 9.53 7.98 2.12
C PHE A 169 9.19 7.40 0.75
N ILE A 170 8.61 8.24 -0.11
CA ILE A 170 8.20 7.85 -1.45
C ILE A 170 9.36 8.09 -2.42
N LYS A 171 9.84 7.01 -3.07
CA LYS A 171 10.98 7.02 -3.98
C LYS A 171 10.60 7.60 -5.36
N GLY A 172 11.48 8.43 -5.92
CA GLY A 172 11.47 8.84 -7.32
C GLY A 172 12.37 7.95 -8.20
N PRO A 173 12.35 8.13 -9.52
CA PRO A 173 11.48 9.05 -10.28
C PRO A 173 10.04 8.54 -10.42
N ARG A 174 9.08 9.45 -10.43
CA ARG A 174 7.64 9.15 -10.61
C ARG A 174 6.89 10.33 -11.23
N THR A 175 5.67 10.06 -11.68
CA THR A 175 4.71 11.07 -12.16
C THR A 175 3.33 10.76 -11.59
N LEU A 176 2.44 11.75 -11.48
CA LEU A 176 1.11 11.53 -10.91
C LEU A 176 0.17 10.74 -11.83
N ASP A 177 0.24 10.99 -13.15
CA ASP A 177 -0.67 10.39 -14.12
C ASP A 177 -0.03 10.11 -15.49
N GLY A 178 1.28 10.15 -15.56
CA GLY A 178 2.04 9.99 -16.80
C GLY A 178 2.44 11.30 -17.49
N LEU A 179 1.93 12.45 -17.05
CA LEU A 179 2.31 13.79 -17.53
C LEU A 179 2.77 14.69 -16.40
N LEU A 180 2.00 14.71 -15.31
CA LEU A 180 2.24 15.62 -14.19
C LEU A 180 3.49 15.22 -13.42
N PRO A 181 4.51 16.06 -13.40
CA PRO A 181 5.76 15.77 -12.71
C PRO A 181 5.60 15.87 -11.20
N THR A 182 6.47 15.16 -10.48
CA THR A 182 6.70 15.33 -9.05
C THR A 182 8.16 15.68 -8.80
N HIS A 183 8.44 16.28 -7.65
CA HIS A 183 9.82 16.52 -7.24
C HIS A 183 10.53 15.20 -6.93
N GLN A 184 11.83 15.13 -7.17
CA GLN A 184 12.62 13.90 -7.10
C GLN A 184 13.45 13.76 -5.82
N ASP A 185 13.13 14.55 -4.79
CA ASP A 185 13.86 14.59 -3.52
C ASP A 185 13.42 13.54 -2.48
N ASN A 186 12.46 12.68 -2.82
CA ASN A 186 11.86 11.69 -1.94
C ASN A 186 11.16 12.27 -0.68
N GLN A 187 10.87 13.58 -0.68
CA GLN A 187 10.24 14.28 0.46
C GLN A 187 8.74 14.50 0.29
N SER A 188 8.15 14.00 -0.79
CA SER A 188 6.71 14.08 -0.99
C SER A 188 5.95 13.39 0.14
N ILE A 189 4.87 14.01 0.57
CA ILE A 189 3.94 13.47 1.56
C ILE A 189 2.57 13.34 0.89
N VAL A 190 1.94 12.18 1.07
CA VAL A 190 0.57 11.94 0.63
C VAL A 190 -0.29 11.73 1.86
N LYS A 191 -1.37 12.50 1.97
CA LYS A 191 -2.40 12.31 3.00
C LYS A 191 -3.68 11.87 2.34
N GLU A 192 -4.37 10.93 2.97
CA GLU A 192 -5.60 10.37 2.42
C GLU A 192 -6.67 10.25 3.48
N ARG A 193 -7.91 10.38 3.03
CA ARG A 193 -9.10 10.03 3.80
C ARG A 193 -9.94 9.08 2.96
N ILE A 194 -10.06 7.85 3.44
CA ILE A 194 -10.69 6.74 2.72
C ILE A 194 -11.98 6.37 3.47
N TYR A 195 -13.12 6.52 2.80
CA TYR A 195 -14.43 6.32 3.41
C TYR A 195 -15.49 5.88 2.40
N LEU A 196 -16.56 5.28 2.88
CA LEU A 196 -17.72 4.94 2.06
C LEU A 196 -18.63 6.14 1.85
N ASP A 197 -19.20 6.25 0.65
CA ASP A 197 -20.30 7.18 0.40
C ASP A 197 -21.52 6.78 1.27
N LYS A 198 -21.98 7.69 2.13
CA LYS A 198 -23.11 7.42 3.05
C LYS A 198 -24.42 7.15 2.28
N ALA A 199 -24.60 7.72 1.09
CA ALA A 199 -25.79 7.52 0.26
C ALA A 199 -25.63 6.35 -0.73
N LYS A 200 -24.39 5.99 -1.08
CA LYS A 200 -24.05 4.95 -2.05
C LYS A 200 -22.96 4.04 -1.49
N PRO A 201 -23.28 3.09 -0.58
CA PRO A 201 -22.26 2.26 0.10
C PRO A 201 -21.41 1.37 -0.82
N ASP A 202 -21.76 1.30 -2.10
CA ASP A 202 -20.96 0.64 -3.14
C ASP A 202 -19.95 1.58 -3.82
N VAL A 203 -19.77 2.80 -3.29
CA VAL A 203 -18.74 3.74 -3.73
C VAL A 203 -17.80 4.03 -2.57
N LEU A 204 -16.51 3.80 -2.79
CA LEU A 204 -15.44 4.17 -1.90
C LEU A 204 -14.83 5.47 -2.39
N HIS A 205 -14.69 6.43 -1.50
CA HIS A 205 -13.99 7.68 -1.75
C HIS A 205 -12.59 7.62 -1.17
N ASP A 206 -11.64 8.17 -1.90
CA ASP A 206 -10.29 8.44 -1.44
C ASP A 206 -9.97 9.91 -1.73
N GLU A 207 -9.98 10.73 -0.69
CA GLU A 207 -9.57 12.12 -0.75
C GLU A 207 -8.05 12.19 -0.57
N ILE A 208 -7.33 12.40 -1.66
CA ILE A 208 -5.88 12.33 -1.71
C ILE A 208 -5.30 13.74 -1.77
N THR A 209 -4.50 14.11 -0.78
CA THR A 209 -3.77 15.37 -0.75
C THR A 209 -2.28 15.11 -0.95
N LEU A 210 -1.72 15.64 -2.03
CA LEU A 210 -0.30 15.63 -2.29
C LEU A 210 0.36 16.92 -1.77
N ILE A 211 1.45 16.76 -1.02
CA ILE A 211 2.37 17.81 -0.60
C ILE A 211 3.71 17.48 -1.23
N ASP A 212 4.17 18.32 -2.17
CA ASP A 212 5.36 18.04 -2.97
C ASP A 212 5.98 19.34 -3.45
N HIS A 213 7.31 19.42 -3.53
CA HIS A 213 8.04 20.63 -3.87
C HIS A 213 7.88 21.08 -5.33
N ALA A 214 7.33 20.21 -6.20
CA ALA A 214 6.94 20.61 -7.55
C ALA A 214 5.71 21.52 -7.58
N TYR A 215 4.98 21.64 -6.47
CA TYR A 215 3.71 22.37 -6.37
C TYR A 215 3.82 23.53 -5.40
N THR A 216 3.15 24.64 -5.72
CA THR A 216 3.14 25.87 -4.91
C THR A 216 2.27 25.76 -3.64
N ARG A 217 1.42 24.74 -3.55
CA ARG A 217 0.55 24.44 -2.42
C ARG A 217 0.15 22.98 -2.41
N PRO A 218 -0.30 22.43 -1.27
CA PRO A 218 -0.94 21.12 -1.23
C PRO A 218 -2.08 21.03 -2.26
N TRP A 219 -2.20 19.90 -2.92
CA TRP A 219 -3.18 19.66 -3.97
C TRP A 219 -4.01 18.43 -3.68
N THR A 220 -5.31 18.64 -3.45
CA THR A 220 -6.25 17.59 -3.09
C THR A 220 -7.12 17.21 -4.29
N VAL A 221 -7.32 15.91 -4.45
CA VAL A 221 -8.26 15.30 -5.40
C VAL A 221 -9.10 14.27 -4.69
N ILE A 222 -10.25 13.93 -5.27
CA ILE A 222 -11.11 12.86 -4.76
C ILE A 222 -11.24 11.81 -5.84
N GLU A 223 -10.79 10.59 -5.54
CA GLU A 223 -10.97 9.42 -6.37
C GLU A 223 -12.15 8.60 -5.86
N ASN A 224 -12.89 8.00 -6.79
CA ASN A 224 -14.10 7.25 -6.51
C ASN A 224 -13.98 5.85 -7.08
N TYR A 225 -14.08 4.84 -6.23
CA TYR A 225 -13.96 3.46 -6.65
C TYR A 225 -15.31 2.74 -6.46
N PRO A 226 -15.93 2.25 -7.55
CA PRO A 226 -17.12 1.44 -7.43
C PRO A 226 -16.76 0.07 -6.86
N ARG A 227 -17.66 -0.53 -6.08
CA ARG A 227 -17.44 -1.89 -5.58
C ARG A 227 -17.33 -2.87 -6.74
N TYR A 228 -16.23 -3.59 -6.75
CA TYR A 228 -15.97 -4.59 -7.78
C TYR A 228 -16.70 -5.89 -7.46
N LYS A 229 -17.56 -6.32 -8.37
CA LYS A 229 -18.25 -7.61 -8.25
C LYS A 229 -17.41 -8.68 -8.95
N THR A 230 -16.56 -9.37 -8.19
CA THR A 230 -15.70 -10.41 -8.74
C THR A 230 -16.54 -11.59 -9.23
N PRO A 231 -16.41 -12.02 -10.49
CA PRO A 231 -17.09 -13.20 -10.97
C PRO A 231 -16.60 -14.45 -10.21
N GLY A 232 -17.51 -15.19 -9.60
CA GLY A 232 -17.18 -16.45 -8.93
C GLY A 232 -17.03 -16.39 -7.41
N LEU A 233 -16.96 -15.23 -6.77
CA LEU A 233 -17.13 -15.11 -5.34
C LEU A 233 -18.61 -15.06 -4.96
N PRO A 234 -19.02 -15.54 -3.77
CA PRO A 234 -20.40 -15.48 -3.32
C PRO A 234 -20.93 -14.03 -3.40
N GLY A 235 -21.96 -13.81 -4.24
CA GLY A 235 -22.56 -12.49 -4.48
C GLY A 235 -22.09 -11.75 -5.73
N GLY A 236 -21.06 -12.20 -6.43
CA GLY A 236 -20.61 -11.62 -7.69
C GLY A 236 -21.49 -12.05 -8.89
N PRO A 237 -21.67 -11.19 -9.93
CA PRO A 237 -22.36 -11.61 -11.14
C PRO A 237 -21.57 -12.75 -11.81
N LYS A 238 -22.27 -13.84 -12.16
CA LYS A 238 -21.68 -14.91 -12.97
C LYS A 238 -21.42 -14.35 -14.38
N ARG A 239 -20.23 -13.77 -14.60
CA ARG A 239 -19.75 -13.55 -15.96
C ARG A 239 -19.39 -14.91 -16.53
N SER A 240 -20.14 -15.39 -17.49
CA SER A 240 -19.62 -16.34 -18.47
C SER A 240 -18.55 -15.61 -19.26
N VAL A 241 -17.29 -15.73 -18.85
CA VAL A 241 -16.18 -15.34 -19.73
C VAL A 241 -16.30 -16.25 -20.94
N PRO A 242 -16.55 -15.74 -22.16
CA PRO A 242 -16.46 -16.57 -23.34
C PRO A 242 -15.04 -17.15 -23.34
N ARG A 243 -14.89 -18.47 -23.20
CA ARG A 243 -13.59 -19.09 -23.41
C ARG A 243 -13.11 -18.65 -24.78
N PRO A 244 -11.93 -18.03 -24.92
CA PRO A 244 -11.40 -17.79 -26.22
C PRO A 244 -11.35 -19.16 -26.90
N LYS A 245 -12.05 -19.30 -28.02
CA LYS A 245 -11.88 -20.46 -28.89
C LYS A 245 -10.46 -20.33 -29.41
N PHE A 246 -9.52 -20.95 -28.74
CA PHE A 246 -8.21 -21.21 -29.30
C PHE A 246 -8.46 -22.09 -30.51
N GLY A 247 -8.60 -21.44 -31.66
CA GLY A 247 -8.69 -22.12 -32.93
C GLY A 247 -7.41 -22.97 -33.06
N SER A 248 -7.61 -24.22 -33.40
CA SER A 248 -6.59 -25.25 -33.59
C SER A 248 -5.61 -24.94 -34.74
N THR A 249 -5.43 -23.69 -35.11
CA THR A 249 -4.65 -23.24 -36.27
C THR A 249 -3.20 -22.89 -35.97
N TRP A 250 -2.78 -22.87 -34.70
CA TRP A 250 -1.39 -22.56 -34.33
C TRP A 250 -0.49 -23.77 -34.14
N ALA A 251 -1.02 -25.00 -34.29
CA ALA A 251 -0.24 -26.21 -34.08
C ALA A 251 0.49 -26.72 -35.33
N ARG A 252 0.52 -25.98 -36.44
CA ARG A 252 1.19 -26.47 -37.66
C ARG A 252 1.90 -25.37 -38.44
N LYS A 253 2.81 -24.65 -37.88
CA LYS A 253 3.88 -23.96 -38.62
C LYS A 253 4.84 -23.33 -37.63
N THR A 254 5.86 -24.04 -37.25
CA THR A 254 7.24 -23.55 -37.14
C THR A 254 8.12 -24.66 -36.57
N ILE A 255 8.44 -25.67 -37.40
CA ILE A 255 9.69 -26.42 -37.23
C ILE A 255 10.68 -25.67 -38.12
N PHE A 256 11.44 -24.78 -37.55
CA PHE A 256 12.65 -24.26 -38.18
C PHE A 256 13.72 -25.30 -38.04
N SER A 257 14.04 -26.00 -39.14
CA SER A 257 15.25 -26.76 -39.27
C SER A 257 16.45 -25.82 -39.37
N VAL A 258 17.22 -25.69 -38.30
CA VAL A 258 18.57 -25.10 -38.37
C VAL A 258 19.46 -26.19 -38.99
N ARG A 259 19.77 -26.10 -40.30
CA ARG A 259 20.90 -26.81 -40.90
C ARG A 259 22.16 -26.04 -40.49
N MET A 260 22.99 -26.65 -39.66
CA MET A 260 24.38 -26.30 -39.55
C MET A 260 25.07 -26.58 -40.91
N ALA A 261 25.67 -25.54 -41.48
CA ALA A 261 26.70 -25.72 -42.50
C ALA A 261 28.07 -25.66 -41.81
N ILE A 262 28.87 -26.67 -42.07
CA ILE A 262 30.28 -26.84 -41.72
C ILE A 262 31.10 -25.86 -42.55
#